data_03c2a97b786ab20d911022d05c1889a3
#
_entry.id   03c2a97b786ab20d911022d05c1889a3
#
_cell.length_a   1.000
_cell.length_b   1.000
_cell.length_c   1.000
_cell.angle_alpha   90.00
_cell.angle_beta   90.00
_cell.angle_gamma   90.00
#
_symmetry.space_group_name_H-M   'P 1'
#
loop_
_entity.id
_entity.type
_entity.pdbx_description
1 polymer ?
#
loop_
_entity_poly.entity_id
_entity_poly.type
_entity_poly.pdbx_seq_one_letter_code
_entity_poly.pdbx_strand_id
1 'polypeptide(L)'
;MKNAVLYLNILFCATFMLACEQDVEVFHASGEDRLNFYYEENAEADSLIDYTFIYLPSEQMLDTIWFDVETSGYVTDYPRTISFEQMAVDSNAAIPDVHYVAFDNPELQNVYVVPAHSTRARVPLVVKKDDPELEKKQFILRFCIKENKFFKTGFPTYRVRTVRISNMLTQPKHWDMYAEWYFAGEYGPVKYRFMIDAGAKVGVTTVSYTHLTLPT
;
A
#
# COMPACT_ATOMS: atom_id res chain seq x y z
N MET A 1 43.25 -57.24 -0.12
CA MET A 1 42.46 -56.44 -1.08
C MET A 1 41.06 -56.08 -0.57
N LYS A 2 40.29 -56.99 0.03
CA LYS A 2 38.91 -56.68 0.53
C LYS A 2 38.87 -55.55 1.60
N ASN A 3 39.83 -55.50 2.52
CA ASN A 3 39.86 -54.47 3.58
C ASN A 3 40.25 -53.09 3.05
N ALA A 4 41.08 -52.99 2.00
CA ALA A 4 41.43 -51.71 1.39
C ALA A 4 40.23 -51.02 0.71
N VAL A 5 39.36 -51.79 0.06
CA VAL A 5 38.12 -51.29 -0.55
C VAL A 5 37.13 -50.83 0.52
N LEU A 6 37.05 -51.53 1.65
CA LEU A 6 36.19 -51.12 2.77
C LEU A 6 36.64 -49.79 3.37
N TYR A 7 37.93 -49.59 3.61
CA TYR A 7 38.47 -48.32 4.13
C TYR A 7 38.31 -47.17 3.12
N LEU A 8 38.43 -47.44 1.82
CA LEU A 8 38.19 -46.42 0.77
C LEU A 8 36.74 -45.98 0.72
N ASN A 9 35.78 -46.89 0.90
CA ASN A 9 34.37 -46.56 0.97
C ASN A 9 34.03 -45.78 2.25
N ILE A 10 34.58 -46.11 3.39
CA ILE A 10 34.39 -45.39 4.64
C ILE A 10 34.94 -43.96 4.54
N LEU A 11 36.14 -43.80 3.94
CA LEU A 11 36.76 -42.51 3.72
C LEU A 11 35.90 -41.65 2.74
N PHE A 12 35.37 -42.25 1.68
CA PHE A 12 34.49 -41.58 0.72
C PHE A 12 33.15 -41.16 1.34
N CYS A 13 32.55 -41.97 2.19
CA CYS A 13 31.35 -41.59 2.95
C CYS A 13 31.64 -40.48 3.98
N ALA A 14 32.81 -40.48 4.62
CA ALA A 14 33.18 -39.46 5.60
C ALA A 14 33.39 -38.07 4.95
N THR A 15 33.87 -38.03 3.69
CA THR A 15 34.02 -36.75 2.95
C THR A 15 32.69 -36.15 2.50
N PHE A 16 31.66 -36.96 2.30
CA PHE A 16 30.32 -36.47 1.97
C PHE A 16 29.57 -35.85 3.17
N MET A 17 29.94 -36.17 4.42
CA MET A 17 29.30 -35.59 5.59
C MET A 17 29.84 -34.21 5.96
N LEU A 18 30.91 -33.75 5.32
CA LEU A 18 31.50 -32.42 5.54
C LEU A 18 31.02 -31.34 4.54
N ALA A 19 30.14 -31.69 3.60
CA ALA A 19 29.74 -30.82 2.49
C ALA A 19 28.36 -30.17 2.67
N CYS A 20 27.87 -30.03 3.88
CA CYS A 20 26.58 -29.37 4.14
C CYS A 20 26.60 -28.54 5.42
N GLU A 21 27.62 -27.70 5.60
CA GLU A 21 27.45 -26.44 6.26
C GLU A 21 27.37 -25.38 5.15
N GLN A 22 26.22 -25.30 4.46
CA GLN A 22 25.80 -24.01 4.03
C GLN A 22 25.56 -23.25 5.32
N ASP A 23 26.47 -22.32 5.62
CA ASP A 23 26.12 -21.17 6.42
C ASP A 23 24.88 -20.59 5.76
N VAL A 24 23.71 -21.01 6.25
CA VAL A 24 22.54 -20.17 6.17
C VAL A 24 23.05 -18.91 6.89
N GLU A 25 23.51 -17.92 6.13
CA GLU A 25 23.53 -16.56 6.63
C GLU A 25 22.09 -16.33 7.11
N VAL A 26 21.85 -16.70 8.34
CA VAL A 26 20.76 -16.14 9.10
C VAL A 26 21.05 -14.67 8.95
N PHE A 27 20.26 -14.00 8.15
CA PHE A 27 20.27 -12.56 8.04
C PHE A 27 20.09 -12.09 9.47
N HIS A 28 21.20 -12.00 10.20
CA HIS A 28 21.27 -11.25 11.41
C HIS A 28 21.01 -9.84 10.90
N ALA A 29 19.72 -9.49 10.94
CA ALA A 29 19.34 -8.11 10.76
C ALA A 29 20.37 -7.33 11.54
N SER A 30 21.05 -6.44 10.88
CA SER A 30 22.16 -5.65 11.41
C SER A 30 21.73 -4.77 12.60
N GLY A 31 20.89 -5.30 13.50
CA GLY A 31 20.29 -4.64 14.66
C GLY A 31 19.35 -3.47 14.29
N GLU A 32 19.10 -3.24 13.00
CA GLU A 32 18.25 -2.17 12.51
C GLU A 32 16.94 -2.74 11.98
N ASP A 33 15.83 -2.40 12.63
CA ASP A 33 14.52 -2.72 12.16
C ASP A 33 14.19 -1.91 10.90
N ARG A 34 13.60 -2.55 9.91
CA ARG A 34 13.19 -1.92 8.65
C ARG A 34 11.67 -1.91 8.54
N LEU A 35 11.13 -0.91 7.87
CA LEU A 35 9.70 -0.78 7.61
C LEU A 35 9.43 -0.77 6.12
N ASN A 36 8.41 -1.54 5.71
CA ASN A 36 7.92 -1.65 4.33
C ASN A 36 6.42 -1.37 4.29
N PHE A 37 5.91 -0.88 3.17
CA PHE A 37 4.49 -1.05 2.87
C PHE A 37 4.22 -2.52 2.59
N TYR A 38 3.09 -3.01 3.10
CA TYR A 38 2.65 -4.37 2.85
C TYR A 38 1.70 -4.42 1.66
N TYR A 39 1.88 -5.41 0.79
CA TYR A 39 1.04 -5.68 -0.37
C TYR A 39 0.69 -7.17 -0.37
N GLU A 40 -0.60 -7.49 -0.58
CA GLU A 40 -1.05 -8.88 -0.51
C GLU A 40 -0.61 -9.70 -1.73
N GLU A 41 -0.65 -9.13 -2.93
CA GLU A 41 -0.42 -9.89 -4.17
C GLU A 41 0.65 -9.27 -5.08
N ASN A 42 0.49 -8.02 -5.48
CA ASN A 42 1.35 -7.39 -6.49
C ASN A 42 1.81 -6.00 -6.05
N ALA A 43 3.06 -5.92 -5.56
CA ALA A 43 3.63 -4.67 -5.06
C ALA A 43 3.65 -3.53 -6.10
N GLU A 44 3.85 -3.82 -7.38
CA GLU A 44 3.91 -2.80 -8.42
C GLU A 44 2.51 -2.22 -8.73
N ALA A 45 1.52 -3.08 -8.89
CA ALA A 45 0.14 -2.66 -9.13
C ALA A 45 -0.47 -1.97 -7.91
N ASP A 46 -0.21 -2.51 -6.70
CA ASP A 46 -0.82 -2.03 -5.46
C ASP A 46 -0.13 -0.78 -4.90
N SER A 47 1.04 -0.42 -5.42
CA SER A 47 1.72 0.82 -5.05
C SER A 47 1.03 2.09 -5.54
N LEU A 48 0.13 1.99 -6.53
CA LEU A 48 -0.64 3.07 -7.10
C LEU A 48 -2.13 2.91 -6.78
N ILE A 49 -2.71 3.95 -6.19
CA ILE A 49 -4.14 4.04 -5.91
C ILE A 49 -4.73 5.24 -6.67
N ASP A 50 -5.74 4.98 -7.48
CA ASP A 50 -6.59 6.03 -8.06
C ASP A 50 -7.80 6.24 -7.13
N TYR A 51 -7.84 7.39 -6.45
CA TYR A 51 -8.87 7.75 -5.51
C TYR A 51 -9.74 8.88 -6.05
N THR A 52 -11.06 8.76 -5.90
CA THR A 52 -11.99 9.83 -6.29
C THR A 52 -13.12 10.00 -5.26
N PHE A 53 -13.40 11.25 -4.91
CA PHE A 53 -14.51 11.64 -4.03
C PHE A 53 -15.89 11.53 -4.70
N ILE A 54 -15.95 11.31 -6.01
CA ILE A 54 -17.19 11.37 -6.80
C ILE A 54 -18.27 10.39 -6.33
N TYR A 55 -17.88 9.30 -5.66
CA TYR A 55 -18.79 8.27 -5.14
C TYR A 55 -19.28 8.55 -3.72
N LEU A 56 -18.71 9.55 -3.06
CA LEU A 56 -19.08 9.92 -1.70
C LEU A 56 -20.21 10.97 -1.70
N PRO A 57 -20.96 11.09 -0.59
CA PRO A 57 -21.89 12.17 -0.38
C PRO A 57 -21.24 13.53 -0.62
N SER A 58 -22.00 14.48 -1.19
CA SER A 58 -21.46 15.81 -1.54
C SER A 58 -20.92 16.58 -0.34
N GLU A 59 -21.51 16.36 0.82
CA GLU A 59 -21.17 16.97 2.09
C GLU A 59 -19.93 16.36 2.77
N GLN A 60 -19.47 15.19 2.31
CA GLN A 60 -18.30 14.54 2.85
C GLN A 60 -17.03 15.16 2.29
N MET A 61 -16.35 15.94 3.12
CA MET A 61 -15.14 16.68 2.75
C MET A 61 -13.84 15.93 3.05
N LEU A 62 -13.92 14.91 3.90
CA LEU A 62 -12.77 14.09 4.32
C LEU A 62 -13.08 12.61 4.10
N ASP A 63 -12.06 11.86 3.72
CA ASP A 63 -12.11 10.40 3.70
C ASP A 63 -10.75 9.81 4.04
N THR A 64 -10.70 8.51 4.34
CA THR A 64 -9.49 7.85 4.81
C THR A 64 -9.14 6.67 3.92
N ILE A 65 -7.94 6.70 3.36
CA ILE A 65 -7.32 5.57 2.66
C ILE A 65 -6.42 4.86 3.66
N TRP A 66 -6.59 3.56 3.80
CA TRP A 66 -5.82 2.75 4.72
C TRP A 66 -4.69 2.01 4.04
N PHE A 67 -3.52 2.01 4.65
CA PHE A 67 -2.36 1.26 4.20
C PHE A 67 -1.86 0.33 5.30
N ASP A 68 -1.44 -0.85 4.90
CA ASP A 68 -0.75 -1.76 5.79
C ASP A 68 0.75 -1.60 5.64
N VAL A 69 1.45 -1.60 6.77
CA VAL A 69 2.91 -1.59 6.86
C VAL A 69 3.38 -2.80 7.65
N GLU A 70 4.56 -3.30 7.30
CA GLU A 70 5.17 -4.46 7.94
C GLU A 70 6.63 -4.20 8.30
N THR A 71 7.02 -4.65 9.49
CA THR A 71 8.41 -4.53 9.94
C THR A 71 9.21 -5.77 9.55
N SER A 72 10.43 -5.54 9.09
CA SER A 72 11.46 -6.58 8.97
C SER A 72 12.46 -6.37 10.11
N GLY A 73 12.43 -7.25 11.10
CA GLY A 73 13.22 -7.14 12.32
C GLY A 73 12.54 -7.83 13.49
N TYR A 74 12.90 -7.44 14.71
CA TYR A 74 12.38 -8.05 15.91
C TYR A 74 11.06 -7.42 16.36
N VAL A 75 10.20 -8.26 16.95
CA VAL A 75 9.02 -7.79 17.69
C VAL A 75 9.48 -7.14 18.99
N THR A 76 8.95 -5.97 19.31
CA THR A 76 9.28 -5.23 20.52
C THR A 76 8.11 -5.25 21.51
N ASP A 77 8.39 -5.05 22.77
CA ASP A 77 7.40 -4.93 23.85
C ASP A 77 6.89 -3.48 24.04
N TYR A 78 7.32 -2.57 23.19
CA TYR A 78 6.91 -1.17 23.17
C TYR A 78 6.46 -0.74 21.77
N PRO A 79 5.58 0.28 21.67
CA PRO A 79 5.14 0.81 20.39
C PRO A 79 6.25 1.62 19.72
N ARG A 80 6.31 1.57 18.38
CA ARG A 80 7.33 2.24 17.56
C ARG A 80 6.66 3.18 16.57
N THR A 81 7.03 4.46 16.60
CA THR A 81 6.46 5.46 15.70
C THR A 81 6.93 5.28 14.26
N ILE A 82 6.01 5.51 13.32
CA ILE A 82 6.25 5.52 11.89
C ILE A 82 6.35 6.98 11.45
N SER A 83 7.19 7.25 10.45
CA SER A 83 7.30 8.57 9.83
C SER A 83 7.14 8.44 8.32
N PHE A 84 6.39 9.36 7.72
CA PHE A 84 6.24 9.46 6.27
C PHE A 84 6.74 10.80 5.78
N GLU A 85 7.13 10.86 4.49
CA GLU A 85 7.43 12.13 3.85
C GLU A 85 6.92 12.11 2.41
N GLN A 86 6.45 13.28 1.96
CA GLN A 86 6.06 13.47 0.58
C GLN A 86 7.29 13.57 -0.31
N MET A 87 7.23 12.91 -1.44
CA MET A 87 8.25 12.96 -2.50
C MET A 87 7.82 13.94 -3.58
N ALA A 88 8.81 14.57 -4.23
CA ALA A 88 8.55 15.41 -5.39
C ALA A 88 7.93 14.62 -6.56
N VAL A 89 7.04 15.26 -7.28
CA VAL A 89 6.46 14.79 -8.54
C VAL A 89 6.55 15.91 -9.59
N ASP A 90 6.61 15.54 -10.86
CA ASP A 90 6.86 16.49 -11.95
C ASP A 90 5.69 17.45 -12.17
N SER A 91 4.47 17.04 -11.91
CA SER A 91 3.27 17.86 -12.13
C SER A 91 2.15 17.50 -11.17
N ASN A 92 1.24 18.45 -10.94
CA ASN A 92 0.05 18.26 -10.11
C ASN A 92 0.34 17.63 -8.75
N ALA A 93 1.40 18.06 -8.07
CA ALA A 93 1.71 17.60 -6.73
C ALA A 93 0.54 17.89 -5.77
N ALA A 94 0.17 16.90 -4.97
CA ALA A 94 -0.77 17.12 -3.87
C ALA A 94 -0.15 18.08 -2.84
N ILE A 95 -0.96 18.99 -2.31
CA ILE A 95 -0.52 19.99 -1.34
C ILE A 95 -0.98 19.54 0.05
N PRO A 96 -0.06 19.46 1.04
CA PRO A 96 -0.40 19.16 2.42
C PRO A 96 -1.46 20.13 2.95
N ASP A 97 -2.38 19.63 3.75
CA ASP A 97 -3.51 20.31 4.35
C ASP A 97 -4.56 20.87 3.38
N VAL A 98 -4.30 20.79 2.08
CA VAL A 98 -5.27 21.11 1.01
C VAL A 98 -5.89 19.82 0.43
N HIS A 99 -5.07 18.88 -0.03
CA HIS A 99 -5.54 17.64 -0.66
C HIS A 99 -5.48 16.43 0.27
N TYR A 100 -4.69 16.50 1.33
CA TYR A 100 -4.58 15.48 2.37
C TYR A 100 -4.12 16.12 3.68
N VAL A 101 -4.39 15.48 4.81
CA VAL A 101 -3.87 15.94 6.11
C VAL A 101 -2.38 15.64 6.17
N ALA A 102 -1.58 16.66 6.44
CA ALA A 102 -0.11 16.54 6.46
C ALA A 102 0.37 15.41 7.39
N PHE A 103 1.43 14.70 6.98
CA PHE A 103 1.95 13.55 7.74
C PHE A 103 2.49 13.91 9.12
N ASP A 104 2.87 15.16 9.34
CA ASP A 104 3.35 15.70 10.61
C ASP A 104 2.23 16.28 11.49
N ASN A 105 0.96 16.17 11.07
CA ASN A 105 -0.16 16.62 11.87
C ASN A 105 -0.19 15.89 13.23
N PRO A 106 -0.28 16.62 14.36
CA PRO A 106 -0.23 16.02 15.69
C PRO A 106 -1.31 14.97 15.96
N GLU A 107 -2.50 15.09 15.34
CA GLU A 107 -3.58 14.11 15.49
C GLU A 107 -3.23 12.76 14.86
N LEU A 108 -2.43 12.75 13.79
CA LEU A 108 -2.00 11.54 13.11
C LEU A 108 -0.79 10.86 13.78
N GLN A 109 -0.01 11.58 14.58
CA GLN A 109 1.18 11.04 15.23
C GLN A 109 0.87 9.85 16.15
N ASN A 110 -0.29 9.84 16.80
CA ASN A 110 -0.70 8.77 17.70
C ASN A 110 -1.16 7.50 16.96
N VAL A 111 -1.52 7.62 15.68
CA VAL A 111 -1.97 6.49 14.85
C VAL A 111 -0.88 5.96 13.92
N TYR A 112 0.18 6.72 13.68
CA TYR A 112 1.35 6.27 12.93
C TYR A 112 2.29 5.48 13.83
N VAL A 113 1.84 4.30 14.25
CA VAL A 113 2.55 3.48 15.24
C VAL A 113 2.44 2.00 14.86
N VAL A 114 3.55 1.28 14.93
CA VAL A 114 3.54 -0.18 15.02
C VAL A 114 3.32 -0.54 16.48
N PRO A 115 2.23 -1.23 16.85
CA PRO A 115 1.94 -1.59 18.22
C PRO A 115 3.01 -2.50 18.85
N ALA A 116 3.10 -2.50 20.17
CA ALA A 116 3.86 -3.51 20.88
C ALA A 116 3.38 -4.93 20.51
N HIS A 117 4.30 -5.88 20.46
CA HIS A 117 4.04 -7.29 20.12
C HIS A 117 3.48 -7.50 18.71
N SER A 118 3.62 -6.53 17.79
CA SER A 118 3.18 -6.61 16.39
C SER A 118 4.31 -6.37 15.42
N THR A 119 4.22 -7.03 14.26
CA THR A 119 5.05 -6.76 13.09
C THR A 119 4.31 -5.93 12.04
N ARG A 120 2.99 -5.73 12.21
CA ARG A 120 2.14 -5.00 11.25
C ARG A 120 1.38 -3.89 11.92
N ALA A 121 1.11 -2.86 11.16
CA ALA A 121 0.20 -1.80 11.53
C ALA A 121 -0.59 -1.33 10.31
N ARG A 122 -1.84 -0.90 10.56
CA ARG A 122 -2.68 -0.25 9.56
C ARG A 122 -2.68 1.24 9.83
N VAL A 123 -2.29 2.03 8.82
CA VAL A 123 -2.09 3.47 8.96
C VAL A 123 -3.00 4.24 8.01
N PRO A 124 -3.60 5.35 8.47
CA PRO A 124 -4.50 6.17 7.66
C PRO A 124 -3.74 7.19 6.82
N LEU A 125 -4.24 7.45 5.61
CA LEU A 125 -4.02 8.68 4.86
C LEU A 125 -5.36 9.39 4.74
N VAL A 126 -5.51 10.52 5.41
CA VAL A 126 -6.75 11.30 5.36
C VAL A 126 -6.67 12.24 4.17
N VAL A 127 -7.54 12.03 3.18
CA VAL A 127 -7.65 12.86 1.97
C VAL A 127 -8.76 13.91 2.14
N LYS A 128 -8.59 15.05 1.46
CA LYS A 128 -9.45 16.24 1.58
C LYS A 128 -10.01 16.65 0.23
N LYS A 129 -11.28 17.07 0.22
CA LYS A 129 -12.04 17.51 -0.96
C LYS A 129 -12.12 19.04 -1.09
N ASP A 130 -11.35 19.78 -0.33
CA ASP A 130 -11.52 21.25 -0.21
C ASP A 130 -11.18 22.03 -1.50
N ASP A 131 -10.32 21.46 -2.38
CA ASP A 131 -9.89 22.15 -3.61
C ASP A 131 -10.85 21.86 -4.77
N PRO A 132 -11.51 22.89 -5.36
CA PRO A 132 -12.38 22.72 -6.53
C PRO A 132 -11.63 22.28 -7.80
N GLU A 133 -10.30 22.42 -7.87
CA GLU A 133 -9.50 21.90 -8.97
C GLU A 133 -9.50 20.37 -9.05
N LEU A 134 -9.86 19.66 -7.98
CA LEU A 134 -10.07 18.21 -7.96
C LEU A 134 -11.17 17.74 -8.95
N GLU A 135 -12.07 18.64 -9.33
CA GLU A 135 -13.10 18.37 -10.36
C GLU A 135 -12.57 18.41 -11.79
N LYS A 136 -11.39 19.01 -12.00
CA LYS A 136 -10.80 19.25 -13.32
C LYS A 136 -9.57 18.39 -13.60
N LYS A 137 -8.82 18.02 -12.55
CA LYS A 137 -7.57 17.27 -12.66
C LYS A 137 -7.31 16.41 -11.44
N GLN A 138 -6.44 15.43 -11.60
CA GLN A 138 -5.92 14.62 -10.51
C GLN A 138 -4.71 15.30 -9.89
N PHE A 139 -4.62 15.24 -8.56
CA PHE A 139 -3.42 15.60 -7.81
C PHE A 139 -2.71 14.34 -7.36
N ILE A 140 -1.38 14.35 -7.43
CA ILE A 140 -0.53 13.19 -7.20
C ILE A 140 0.17 13.36 -5.84
N LEU A 141 -0.15 12.50 -4.90
CA LEU A 141 0.59 12.33 -3.67
C LEU A 141 1.51 11.11 -3.83
N ARG A 142 2.79 11.36 -3.98
CA ARG A 142 3.81 10.33 -3.89
C ARG A 142 4.52 10.49 -2.56
N PHE A 143 4.60 9.43 -1.78
CA PHE A 143 5.19 9.48 -0.45
C PHE A 143 5.93 8.20 -0.11
N CYS A 144 6.84 8.30 0.83
CA CYS A 144 7.64 7.18 1.28
C CYS A 144 7.70 7.10 2.80
N ILE A 145 8.12 5.93 3.26
CA ILE A 145 8.51 5.73 4.66
C ILE A 145 9.81 6.47 4.91
N LYS A 146 9.80 7.37 5.90
CA LYS A 146 10.94 8.15 6.33
C LYS A 146 11.66 7.44 7.48
N GLU A 147 12.98 7.39 7.40
CA GLU A 147 13.81 6.87 8.49
C GLU A 147 13.63 7.67 9.77
N ASN A 148 13.62 6.96 10.87
CA ASN A 148 13.57 7.55 12.21
C ASN A 148 14.39 6.72 13.20
N LYS A 149 14.29 7.01 14.50
CA LYS A 149 15.04 6.30 15.54
C LYS A 149 14.67 4.82 15.70
N PHE A 150 13.52 4.39 15.16
CA PHE A 150 13.03 3.01 15.27
C PHE A 150 13.21 2.22 13.99
N PHE A 151 13.10 2.89 12.83
CA PHE A 151 13.07 2.21 11.56
C PHE A 151 14.02 2.85 10.55
N LYS A 152 14.72 1.98 9.84
CA LYS A 152 15.35 2.27 8.56
C LYS A 152 14.38 2.00 7.42
N THR A 153 14.66 2.56 6.26
CA THR A 153 13.89 2.24 5.05
C THR A 153 14.05 0.77 4.69
N GLY A 154 12.94 0.16 4.28
CA GLY A 154 12.90 -1.21 3.80
C GLY A 154 13.41 -1.37 2.37
N PHE A 155 12.91 -2.39 1.69
CA PHE A 155 13.28 -2.67 0.30
C PHE A 155 12.76 -1.58 -0.65
N PRO A 156 13.52 -1.21 -1.70
CA PRO A 156 13.16 -0.14 -2.63
C PRO A 156 11.73 -0.27 -3.21
N THR A 157 11.32 -1.49 -3.55
CA THR A 157 9.99 -1.80 -4.12
C THR A 157 8.85 -1.53 -3.14
N TYR A 158 9.10 -1.65 -1.83
CA TYR A 158 8.07 -1.60 -0.79
C TYR A 158 8.09 -0.32 0.05
N ARG A 159 8.86 0.69 -0.33
CA ARG A 159 9.01 1.91 0.48
C ARG A 159 8.21 3.11 -0.02
N VAL A 160 7.63 3.06 -1.22
CA VAL A 160 6.96 4.19 -1.87
C VAL A 160 5.54 3.83 -2.23
N ARG A 161 4.62 4.75 -1.99
CA ARG A 161 3.24 4.71 -2.48
C ARG A 161 2.88 5.96 -3.26
N THR A 162 1.96 5.78 -4.21
CA THR A 162 1.41 6.89 -4.99
C THR A 162 -0.10 6.84 -4.91
N VAL A 163 -0.71 7.97 -4.58
CA VAL A 163 -2.16 8.16 -4.59
C VAL A 163 -2.50 9.30 -5.53
N ARG A 164 -3.37 9.05 -6.50
CA ARG A 164 -3.95 10.07 -7.36
C ARG A 164 -5.30 10.46 -6.80
N ILE A 165 -5.42 11.69 -6.37
CA ILE A 165 -6.62 12.21 -5.69
C ILE A 165 -7.40 13.06 -6.67
N SER A 166 -8.71 12.82 -6.82
CA SER A 166 -9.60 13.60 -7.68
C SER A 166 -11.02 13.65 -7.16
N ASN A 167 -11.83 14.52 -7.75
CA ASN A 167 -13.29 14.53 -7.64
C ASN A 167 -13.92 14.43 -9.04
N MET A 168 -13.30 13.62 -9.91
CA MET A 168 -13.72 13.47 -11.29
C MET A 168 -14.35 12.11 -11.53
N LEU A 169 -15.31 12.09 -12.42
CA LEU A 169 -15.88 10.87 -12.94
C LEU A 169 -14.96 10.33 -14.04
N THR A 170 -14.16 9.33 -13.71
CA THR A 170 -13.29 8.65 -14.67
C THR A 170 -13.94 7.36 -15.16
N GLN A 171 -13.60 6.97 -16.38
CA GLN A 171 -14.06 5.70 -16.92
C GLN A 171 -13.55 4.55 -16.04
N PRO A 172 -14.43 3.68 -15.52
CA PRO A 172 -14.01 2.52 -14.75
C PRO A 172 -13.13 1.59 -15.57
N LYS A 173 -12.14 0.94 -14.92
CA LYS A 173 -11.28 -0.05 -15.59
C LYS A 173 -12.06 -1.19 -16.26
N HIS A 174 -13.25 -1.51 -15.75
CA HIS A 174 -14.14 -2.54 -16.28
C HIS A 174 -15.17 -2.02 -17.30
N TRP A 175 -15.07 -0.75 -17.71
CA TRP A 175 -15.81 -0.27 -18.87
C TRP A 175 -15.07 -0.71 -20.12
N ASP A 176 -15.03 -2.00 -20.28
CA ASP A 176 -14.38 -2.69 -21.38
C ASP A 176 -15.38 -2.91 -22.56
N MET A 177 -14.90 -3.55 -23.59
CA MET A 177 -15.71 -3.86 -24.78
C MET A 177 -17.01 -4.61 -24.45
N TYR A 178 -17.04 -5.44 -23.38
CA TYR A 178 -18.26 -6.15 -22.98
C TYR A 178 -19.26 -5.23 -22.30
N ALA A 179 -18.82 -4.37 -21.39
CA ALA A 179 -19.66 -3.37 -20.75
C ALA A 179 -20.23 -2.40 -21.79
N GLU A 180 -19.40 -1.97 -22.74
CA GLU A 180 -19.79 -1.07 -23.80
C GLU A 180 -20.82 -1.69 -24.76
N TRP A 181 -20.61 -2.92 -25.20
CA TRP A 181 -21.47 -3.56 -26.19
C TRP A 181 -22.77 -4.12 -25.63
N TYR A 182 -22.77 -4.61 -24.40
CA TYR A 182 -23.92 -5.37 -23.88
C TYR A 182 -24.77 -4.61 -22.85
N PHE A 183 -24.19 -3.62 -22.15
CA PHE A 183 -24.90 -3.03 -21.01
C PHE A 183 -24.96 -1.51 -21.01
N ALA A 184 -23.87 -0.84 -21.32
CA ALA A 184 -23.70 0.57 -21.02
C ALA A 184 -23.53 1.45 -22.27
N GLY A 185 -23.15 0.87 -23.43
CA GLY A 185 -22.73 1.62 -24.61
C GLY A 185 -21.45 2.43 -24.33
N GLU A 186 -21.05 3.26 -25.30
CA GLU A 186 -19.87 4.11 -25.20
C GLU A 186 -19.85 4.89 -23.88
N TYR A 187 -18.67 4.98 -23.24
CA TYR A 187 -18.52 5.72 -22.00
C TYR A 187 -18.86 7.20 -22.20
N GLY A 188 -19.61 7.73 -21.22
CA GLY A 188 -19.90 9.15 -21.13
C GLY A 188 -20.09 9.54 -19.65
N PRO A 189 -19.46 10.64 -19.18
CA PRO A 189 -19.50 11.00 -17.77
C PRO A 189 -20.93 11.25 -17.26
N VAL A 190 -21.79 11.85 -18.07
CA VAL A 190 -23.21 12.09 -17.71
C VAL A 190 -23.98 10.78 -17.58
N LYS A 191 -23.80 9.85 -18.52
CA LYS A 191 -24.39 8.52 -18.47
C LYS A 191 -23.94 7.75 -17.25
N TYR A 192 -22.64 7.73 -17.01
CA TYR A 192 -22.08 7.02 -15.87
C TYR A 192 -22.55 7.61 -14.54
N ARG A 193 -22.62 8.94 -14.43
CA ARG A 193 -23.23 9.59 -13.27
C ARG A 193 -24.65 9.16 -13.03
N PHE A 194 -25.47 9.16 -14.08
CA PHE A 194 -26.84 8.68 -13.99
C PHE A 194 -26.93 7.22 -13.51
N MET A 195 -26.04 6.35 -14.00
CA MET A 195 -25.98 4.94 -13.58
C MET A 195 -25.62 4.80 -12.09
N ILE A 196 -24.67 5.59 -11.59
CA ILE A 196 -24.31 5.63 -10.17
C ILE A 196 -25.50 6.06 -9.34
N ASP A 197 -26.16 7.17 -9.70
CA ASP A 197 -27.29 7.73 -8.97
C ASP A 197 -28.51 6.78 -9.01
N ALA A 198 -28.73 6.10 -10.10
CA ALA A 198 -29.78 5.08 -10.26
C ALA A 198 -29.45 3.83 -9.42
N GLY A 199 -28.22 3.37 -9.44
CA GLY A 199 -27.73 2.23 -8.66
C GLY A 199 -27.84 2.46 -7.16
N ALA A 200 -27.49 3.65 -6.69
CA ALA A 200 -27.65 4.04 -5.30
C ALA A 200 -29.10 4.00 -4.83
N LYS A 201 -30.07 4.41 -5.70
CA LYS A 201 -31.49 4.35 -5.41
C LYS A 201 -32.06 2.92 -5.32
N VAL A 202 -31.43 1.98 -6.01
CA VAL A 202 -31.85 0.56 -6.03
C VAL A 202 -31.13 -0.25 -4.95
N GLY A 203 -30.22 0.37 -4.19
CA GLY A 203 -29.42 -0.33 -3.18
C GLY A 203 -28.34 -1.22 -3.77
N VAL A 204 -28.06 -1.11 -5.07
CA VAL A 204 -26.90 -1.73 -5.69
C VAL A 204 -25.70 -0.89 -5.32
N THR A 205 -24.97 -1.32 -4.30
CA THR A 205 -23.66 -0.77 -3.99
C THR A 205 -22.77 -0.96 -5.21
N THR A 206 -22.47 0.12 -5.91
CA THR A 206 -21.37 0.09 -6.87
C THR A 206 -20.15 -0.36 -6.10
N VAL A 207 -19.64 -1.53 -6.43
CA VAL A 207 -18.43 -2.05 -5.81
C VAL A 207 -17.35 -1.04 -6.09
N SER A 208 -17.05 -0.24 -5.09
CA SER A 208 -15.88 0.63 -5.11
C SER A 208 -14.67 -0.30 -5.10
N TYR A 209 -13.92 -0.31 -6.18
CA TYR A 209 -12.65 -1.04 -6.28
C TYR A 209 -11.49 -0.35 -5.53
N THR A 210 -11.80 0.61 -4.69
CA THR A 210 -10.96 0.96 -3.57
C THR A 210 -11.29 -0.03 -2.47
N HIS A 211 -10.31 -0.72 -1.92
CA HIS A 211 -10.45 -1.65 -0.79
C HIS A 211 -11.02 -0.94 0.46
N LEU A 212 -12.27 -0.54 0.38
CA LEU A 212 -13.05 -0.09 1.53
C LEU A 212 -13.72 -1.32 2.14
N THR A 213 -12.95 -2.08 2.89
CA THR A 213 -13.56 -2.94 3.90
C THR A 213 -14.03 -2.02 5.03
N LEU A 214 -15.32 -1.71 5.04
CA LEU A 214 -15.95 -1.15 6.23
C LEU A 214 -15.81 -2.16 7.36
N PRO A 215 -15.37 -1.75 8.55
CA PRO A 215 -15.42 -2.61 9.71
C PRO A 215 -16.90 -2.88 10.04
N THR A 216 -17.26 -4.15 10.10
CA THR A 216 -18.51 -4.63 10.72
C THR A 216 -18.41 -4.50 12.23
#